data_e73d07872bb4aa4b174c0cadee794f30
#
_entry.id   e73d07872bb4aa4b174c0cadee794f30
#
_cell.length_a   1.000
_cell.length_b   1.000
_cell.length_c   1.000
_cell.angle_alpha   90.00
_cell.angle_beta   90.00
_cell.angle_gamma   90.00
#
_symmetry.space_group_name_H-M   'P 1'
#
loop_
_entity.id
_entity.type
_entity.pdbx_description
1 polymer ?
#
loop_
_entity_poly.entity_id
_entity_poly.type
_entity_poly.pdbx_seq_one_letter_code
_entity_poly.pdbx_strand_id
1 'polypeptide(L)'
;SFQLGYSRRVRRPTYNELSPFVTYSDNRNYFSGNPDLNPEFTDSFDFGHLKFLANGSISSSLYFRNTTGKIDQIRTVDANGYSKRLPYNFSNMQTMGAEMTGSYNLTKAWKADLSLNLFRAVTDARNLSANFYSDTYSWFVRHTSRIKLGAGIDAQVRANYEAPQKTPQGSRGYMTWMDLSASKDVMNGNGTFTLNILDVFSSRIMRSETMGTGFYTRADSQGRLTQVNLTFNYRFKTTKQAAKQRRSMMDEEN
;
A
#
# COMPACT_ATOMS: atom_id res chain seq x y z
N SER A 1 -21.81 9.69 -11.68
CA SER A 1 -22.50 8.50 -11.12
C SER A 1 -22.24 8.40 -9.63
N PHE A 2 -23.21 7.84 -8.89
CA PHE A 2 -23.11 7.50 -7.49
C PHE A 2 -23.22 5.99 -7.33
N GLN A 3 -22.54 5.46 -6.31
CA GLN A 3 -22.56 4.05 -5.99
C GLN A 3 -22.63 3.88 -4.47
N LEU A 4 -23.49 2.98 -4.01
CA LEU A 4 -23.54 2.54 -2.63
C LEU A 4 -23.16 1.06 -2.59
N GLY A 5 -22.26 0.69 -1.69
CA GLY A 5 -21.76 -0.66 -1.56
C GLY A 5 -21.80 -1.14 -0.11
N TYR A 6 -22.15 -2.40 0.08
CA TYR A 6 -21.95 -3.13 1.32
C TYR A 6 -21.27 -4.45 1.01
N SER A 7 -20.30 -4.82 1.83
CA SER A 7 -19.69 -6.14 1.76
C SER A 7 -19.31 -6.65 3.14
N ARG A 8 -19.49 -7.96 3.35
CA ARG A 8 -18.96 -8.66 4.51
C ARG A 8 -17.88 -9.62 4.07
N ARG A 9 -16.72 -9.53 4.70
CA ARG A 9 -15.56 -10.37 4.37
C ARG A 9 -15.07 -11.11 5.61
N VAL A 10 -14.58 -12.33 5.40
CA VAL A 10 -13.89 -13.12 6.41
C VAL A 10 -12.43 -13.27 6.04
N ARG A 11 -11.53 -13.03 7.03
CA ARG A 11 -10.12 -13.38 6.94
C ARG A 11 -9.83 -14.48 7.96
N ARG A 12 -9.41 -15.63 7.47
CA ARG A 12 -8.94 -16.73 8.32
C ARG A 12 -7.48 -16.49 8.70
N PRO A 13 -7.06 -16.91 9.91
CA PRO A 13 -5.65 -16.91 10.27
C PRO A 13 -4.82 -17.69 9.26
N THR A 14 -3.65 -17.20 8.94
CA THR A 14 -2.68 -17.91 8.09
C THR A 14 -1.97 -19.02 8.86
N TYR A 15 -1.34 -19.96 8.13
CA TYR A 15 -0.56 -21.02 8.76
C TYR A 15 0.50 -20.47 9.74
N ASN A 16 1.23 -19.44 9.35
CA ASN A 16 2.25 -18.82 10.21
C ASN A 16 1.66 -18.15 11.46
N GLU A 17 0.45 -17.61 11.36
CA GLU A 17 -0.24 -17.02 12.53
C GLU A 17 -0.74 -18.09 13.50
N LEU A 18 -1.05 -19.29 13.03
CA LEU A 18 -1.49 -20.42 13.87
C LEU A 18 -0.34 -21.28 14.39
N SER A 19 0.78 -21.32 13.65
CA SER A 19 1.90 -22.23 13.96
C SER A 19 2.58 -21.87 15.28
N PRO A 20 2.60 -22.75 16.29
CA PRO A 20 3.21 -22.47 17.59
C PRO A 20 4.74 -22.50 17.56
N PHE A 21 5.33 -22.84 16.43
CA PHE A 21 6.79 -22.90 16.31
C PHE A 21 7.41 -21.50 16.39
N VAL A 22 8.50 -21.43 17.14
CA VAL A 22 9.26 -20.20 17.36
C VAL A 22 10.14 -19.91 16.14
N THR A 23 10.06 -18.69 15.62
CA THR A 23 10.95 -18.18 14.57
C THR A 23 11.72 -16.99 15.14
N TYR A 24 13.05 -17.11 15.20
CA TYR A 24 13.91 -16.05 15.68
C TYR A 24 14.19 -15.04 14.56
N SER A 25 14.02 -13.74 14.86
CA SER A 25 14.49 -12.65 13.99
C SER A 25 15.95 -12.31 14.29
N ASP A 26 16.35 -12.47 15.56
CA ASP A 26 17.70 -12.32 16.07
C ASP A 26 17.82 -13.03 17.44
N ASN A 27 18.95 -12.84 18.13
CA ASN A 27 19.25 -13.52 19.40
C ASN A 27 18.27 -13.22 20.55
N ARG A 28 17.46 -12.15 20.46
CA ARG A 28 16.54 -11.73 21.53
C ARG A 28 15.10 -11.48 21.04
N ASN A 29 14.87 -11.48 19.75
CA ASN A 29 13.57 -11.21 19.16
C ASN A 29 13.04 -12.43 18.44
N TYR A 30 11.87 -12.89 18.82
CA TYR A 30 11.23 -14.01 18.16
C TYR A 30 9.73 -13.79 17.94
N PHE A 31 9.20 -14.53 17.00
CA PHE A 31 7.80 -14.64 16.66
C PHE A 31 7.34 -16.08 16.90
N SER A 32 6.12 -16.23 17.40
CA SER A 32 5.40 -17.50 17.46
C SER A 32 3.96 -17.25 17.04
N GLY A 33 3.35 -18.20 16.36
CA GLY A 33 1.92 -18.13 16.10
C GLY A 33 1.10 -18.49 17.33
N ASN A 34 -0.23 -18.35 17.20
CA ASN A 34 -1.21 -18.64 18.24
C ASN A 34 -2.28 -19.57 17.65
N PRO A 35 -2.35 -20.85 18.06
CA PRO A 35 -3.34 -21.80 17.56
C PRO A 35 -4.80 -21.43 17.90
N ASP A 36 -5.02 -20.59 18.92
CA ASP A 36 -6.35 -20.22 19.42
C ASP A 36 -6.98 -19.04 18.63
N LEU A 37 -6.36 -18.63 17.51
CA LEU A 37 -6.90 -17.53 16.70
C LEU A 37 -8.20 -17.92 16.01
N ASN A 38 -9.18 -17.03 16.14
CA ASN A 38 -10.42 -17.07 15.40
C ASN A 38 -10.37 -16.22 14.13
N PRO A 39 -11.22 -16.50 13.12
CA PRO A 39 -11.34 -15.64 11.95
C PRO A 39 -11.78 -14.22 12.32
N GLU A 40 -11.29 -13.23 11.59
CA GLU A 40 -11.77 -11.85 11.65
C GLU A 40 -12.88 -11.62 10.61
N PHE A 41 -13.87 -10.82 10.95
CA PHE A 41 -14.99 -10.44 10.07
C PHE A 41 -14.99 -8.93 9.89
N THR A 42 -15.07 -8.49 8.64
CA THR A 42 -15.14 -7.07 8.30
C THR A 42 -16.43 -6.76 7.55
N ASP A 43 -17.25 -5.89 8.12
CA ASP A 43 -18.36 -5.23 7.45
C ASP A 43 -17.86 -3.89 6.88
N SER A 44 -18.07 -3.68 5.59
CA SER A 44 -17.65 -2.47 4.86
C SER A 44 -18.84 -1.82 4.19
N PHE A 45 -19.00 -0.52 4.42
CA PHE A 45 -19.98 0.35 3.78
C PHE A 45 -19.22 1.42 3.00
N ASP A 46 -19.51 1.56 1.73
CA ASP A 46 -18.83 2.47 0.82
C ASP A 46 -19.88 3.31 0.06
N PHE A 47 -19.73 4.64 0.05
CA PHE A 47 -20.49 5.56 -0.77
C PHE A 47 -19.55 6.28 -1.72
N GLY A 48 -19.65 5.97 -3.00
CA GLY A 48 -18.76 6.45 -4.05
C GLY A 48 -19.44 7.43 -4.99
N HIS A 49 -18.65 8.39 -5.48
CA HIS A 49 -19.04 9.31 -6.55
C HIS A 49 -17.94 9.34 -7.61
N LEU A 50 -18.31 9.18 -8.87
CA LEU A 50 -17.41 9.32 -10.02
C LEU A 50 -17.91 10.42 -10.94
N LYS A 51 -17.04 11.38 -11.25
CA LYS A 51 -17.28 12.48 -12.20
C LYS A 51 -16.21 12.45 -13.28
N PHE A 52 -16.67 12.38 -14.53
CA PHE A 52 -15.82 12.60 -15.69
C PHE A 52 -15.76 14.09 -16.00
N LEU A 53 -14.58 14.57 -16.33
CA LEU A 53 -14.27 15.92 -16.77
C LEU A 53 -13.81 15.86 -18.23
N ALA A 54 -13.76 16.99 -18.93
CA ALA A 54 -13.29 17.04 -20.32
C ALA A 54 -11.88 16.43 -20.50
N ASN A 55 -10.98 16.65 -19.54
CA ASN A 55 -9.58 16.19 -19.61
C ASN A 55 -9.21 15.22 -18.50
N GLY A 56 -10.19 14.60 -17.81
CA GLY A 56 -9.85 13.72 -16.70
C GLY A 56 -11.06 13.14 -15.97
N SER A 57 -10.82 12.64 -14.77
CA SER A 57 -11.85 12.11 -13.89
C SER A 57 -11.50 12.33 -12.43
N ILE A 58 -12.51 12.44 -11.59
CA ILE A 58 -12.40 12.49 -10.13
C ILE A 58 -13.31 11.41 -9.58
N SER A 59 -12.75 10.53 -8.76
CA SER A 59 -13.48 9.59 -7.92
C SER A 59 -13.32 10.02 -6.47
N SER A 60 -14.42 10.06 -5.73
CA SER A 60 -14.43 10.30 -4.29
C SER A 60 -15.31 9.28 -3.61
N SER A 61 -14.92 8.83 -2.43
CA SER A 61 -15.71 7.89 -1.64
C SER A 61 -15.63 8.21 -0.16
N LEU A 62 -16.73 7.94 0.54
CA LEU A 62 -16.78 7.86 1.98
C LEU A 62 -16.91 6.39 2.35
N TYR A 63 -16.18 5.96 3.36
CA TYR A 63 -16.23 4.58 3.78
C TYR A 63 -16.27 4.42 5.30
N PHE A 64 -16.93 3.35 5.73
CA PHE A 64 -16.89 2.87 7.11
C PHE A 64 -16.64 1.36 7.10
N ARG A 65 -15.65 0.92 7.88
CA ARG A 65 -15.29 -0.49 8.04
C ARG A 65 -15.27 -0.83 9.51
N ASN A 66 -15.92 -1.94 9.86
CA ASN A 66 -15.94 -2.49 11.21
C ASN A 66 -15.42 -3.92 11.16
N THR A 67 -14.26 -4.15 11.79
CA THR A 67 -13.62 -5.48 11.84
C THR A 67 -13.70 -6.01 13.26
N THR A 68 -14.44 -7.10 13.45
CA THR A 68 -14.52 -7.84 14.72
C THR A 68 -13.50 -8.98 14.75
N GLY A 69 -12.91 -9.23 15.90
CA GLY A 69 -11.88 -10.25 16.05
C GLY A 69 -10.61 -9.95 15.25
N LYS A 70 -10.25 -8.66 15.09
CA LYS A 70 -9.07 -8.22 14.32
C LYS A 70 -7.83 -8.95 14.76
N ILE A 71 -7.17 -9.68 13.86
CA ILE A 71 -5.91 -10.36 14.13
C ILE A 71 -4.77 -9.36 13.97
N ASP A 72 -4.04 -9.11 15.07
CA ASP A 72 -2.85 -8.27 15.05
C ASP A 72 -1.85 -8.74 16.12
N GLN A 73 -0.60 -8.27 16.04
CA GLN A 73 0.50 -8.74 16.88
C GLN A 73 0.67 -7.85 18.10
N ILE A 74 0.86 -8.50 19.24
CA ILE A 74 1.28 -7.87 20.49
C ILE A 74 2.72 -8.28 20.77
N ARG A 75 3.54 -7.30 21.14
CA ARG A 75 4.90 -7.50 21.61
C ARG A 75 4.92 -7.51 23.14
N THR A 76 5.59 -8.50 23.70
CA THR A 76 5.91 -8.58 25.12
C THR A 76 7.42 -8.77 25.30
N VAL A 77 7.96 -8.32 26.42
CA VAL A 77 9.37 -8.55 26.78
C VAL A 77 9.38 -9.21 28.15
N ASP A 78 10.10 -10.31 28.28
CA ASP A 78 10.24 -11.04 29.54
C ASP A 78 11.33 -10.43 30.45
N ALA A 79 11.46 -10.96 31.67
CA ALA A 79 12.44 -10.50 32.65
C ALA A 79 13.90 -10.67 32.20
N ASN A 80 14.17 -11.54 31.24
CA ASN A 80 15.51 -11.79 30.69
C ASN A 80 15.80 -10.91 29.46
N GLY A 81 14.84 -10.04 29.06
CA GLY A 81 14.96 -9.13 27.92
C GLY A 81 14.67 -9.79 26.57
N TYR A 82 14.05 -10.98 26.54
CA TYR A 82 13.60 -11.58 25.29
C TYR A 82 12.28 -10.97 24.85
N SER A 83 12.24 -10.51 23.61
CA SER A 83 11.07 -9.90 22.96
C SER A 83 10.32 -10.95 22.15
N LYS A 84 9.08 -11.20 22.52
CA LYS A 84 8.15 -12.09 21.83
C LYS A 84 7.07 -11.31 21.12
N ARG A 85 6.79 -11.65 19.86
CA ARG A 85 5.61 -11.19 19.13
C ARG A 85 4.65 -12.35 18.92
N LEU A 86 3.39 -12.14 19.31
CA LEU A 86 2.32 -13.13 19.20
C LEU A 86 1.08 -12.48 18.60
N PRO A 87 0.42 -13.12 17.61
CA PRO A 87 -0.85 -12.64 17.09
C PRO A 87 -1.99 -12.97 18.08
N TYR A 88 -2.93 -12.03 18.21
CA TYR A 88 -4.15 -12.15 19.00
C TYR A 88 -5.35 -11.60 18.25
N ASN A 89 -6.53 -12.04 18.62
CA ASN A 89 -7.76 -11.37 18.20
C ASN A 89 -8.02 -10.17 19.11
N PHE A 90 -8.01 -8.96 18.56
CA PHE A 90 -8.50 -7.75 19.21
C PHE A 90 -10.02 -7.73 19.17
N SER A 91 -10.66 -7.07 20.12
CA SER A 91 -12.12 -6.99 20.17
C SER A 91 -12.68 -6.40 18.89
N ASN A 92 -12.16 -5.23 18.48
CA ASN A 92 -12.70 -4.48 17.34
C ASN A 92 -11.65 -3.54 16.72
N MET A 93 -11.79 -3.29 15.42
CA MET A 93 -11.15 -2.19 14.72
C MET A 93 -12.16 -1.49 13.82
N GLN A 94 -12.39 -0.20 14.05
CA GLN A 94 -13.24 0.63 13.21
C GLN A 94 -12.40 1.62 12.43
N THR A 95 -12.67 1.75 11.14
CA THR A 95 -12.02 2.74 10.27
C THR A 95 -13.08 3.46 9.46
N MET A 96 -13.10 4.79 9.55
CA MET A 96 -13.96 5.64 8.74
C MET A 96 -13.10 6.69 8.04
N GLY A 97 -13.43 7.00 6.80
CA GLY A 97 -12.63 7.95 6.05
C GLY A 97 -13.25 8.43 4.76
N ALA A 98 -12.52 9.34 4.13
CA ALA A 98 -12.80 9.86 2.81
C ALA A 98 -11.59 9.64 1.91
N GLU A 99 -11.82 9.09 0.74
CA GLU A 99 -10.83 8.89 -0.30
C GLU A 99 -11.17 9.73 -1.52
N MET A 100 -10.17 10.35 -2.12
CA MET A 100 -10.29 11.07 -3.38
C MET A 100 -9.16 10.65 -4.31
N THR A 101 -9.51 10.27 -5.54
CA THR A 101 -8.56 9.97 -6.60
C THR A 101 -8.90 10.82 -7.80
N GLY A 102 -7.96 11.61 -8.28
CA GLY A 102 -8.06 12.44 -9.46
C GLY A 102 -7.04 12.03 -10.51
N SER A 103 -7.46 12.02 -11.77
CA SER A 103 -6.59 11.84 -12.95
C SER A 103 -6.94 12.94 -13.95
N TYR A 104 -5.95 13.76 -14.31
CA TYR A 104 -6.18 14.92 -15.16
C TYR A 104 -5.03 15.15 -16.14
N ASN A 105 -5.38 15.39 -17.42
CA ASN A 105 -4.43 15.81 -18.44
C ASN A 105 -4.31 17.35 -18.40
N LEU A 106 -3.26 17.83 -17.72
CA LEU A 106 -2.97 19.27 -17.61
C LEU A 106 -2.65 19.88 -18.98
N THR A 107 -1.95 19.10 -19.81
CA THR A 107 -1.69 19.38 -21.22
C THR A 107 -1.74 18.08 -22.03
N LYS A 108 -1.58 18.14 -23.36
CA LYS A 108 -1.41 16.93 -24.20
C LYS A 108 -0.16 16.10 -23.83
N ALA A 109 0.83 16.75 -23.22
CA ALA A 109 2.10 16.14 -22.84
C ALA A 109 2.20 15.84 -21.34
N TRP A 110 1.31 16.36 -20.48
CA TRP A 110 1.43 16.22 -19.03
C TRP A 110 0.12 15.72 -18.42
N LYS A 111 0.20 14.54 -17.80
CA LYS A 111 -0.87 13.93 -17.01
C LYS A 111 -0.47 13.86 -15.53
N ALA A 112 -1.36 14.32 -14.66
CA ALA A 112 -1.21 14.23 -13.21
C ALA A 112 -2.27 13.31 -12.62
N ASP A 113 -1.84 12.41 -11.73
CA ASP A 113 -2.71 11.58 -10.91
C ASP A 113 -2.46 11.93 -9.43
N LEU A 114 -3.54 12.12 -8.67
CA LEU A 114 -3.50 12.39 -7.24
C LEU A 114 -4.41 11.41 -6.52
N SER A 115 -3.93 10.80 -5.45
CA SER A 115 -4.72 10.02 -4.49
C SER A 115 -4.53 10.61 -3.10
N LEU A 116 -5.64 10.89 -2.42
CA LEU A 116 -5.69 11.37 -1.04
C LEU A 116 -6.65 10.49 -0.25
N ASN A 117 -6.25 10.05 0.93
CA ASN A 117 -7.13 9.37 1.88
C ASN A 117 -6.96 10.02 3.26
N LEU A 118 -8.07 10.40 3.87
CA LEU A 118 -8.17 10.94 5.21
C LEU A 118 -9.02 9.98 6.03
N PHE A 119 -8.54 9.53 7.19
CA PHE A 119 -9.28 8.55 7.97
C PHE A 119 -9.05 8.68 9.47
N ARG A 120 -10.02 8.19 10.22
CA ARG A 120 -9.92 7.89 11.63
C ARG A 120 -9.93 6.37 11.79
N ALA A 121 -8.99 5.83 12.57
CA ALA A 121 -8.95 4.43 12.95
C ALA A 121 -9.00 4.31 14.47
N VAL A 122 -9.96 3.53 14.95
CA VAL A 122 -10.12 3.18 16.36
C VAL A 122 -9.86 1.70 16.50
N THR A 123 -8.86 1.32 17.30
CA THR A 123 -8.52 -0.08 17.56
C THR A 123 -8.70 -0.38 19.05
N ASP A 124 -9.54 -1.35 19.35
CA ASP A 124 -9.82 -1.80 20.70
C ASP A 124 -9.27 -3.22 20.91
N ALA A 125 -8.22 -3.32 21.71
CA ALA A 125 -7.61 -4.56 22.14
C ALA A 125 -7.62 -4.68 23.68
N ARG A 126 -8.57 -4.00 24.36
CA ARG A 126 -8.71 -4.02 25.83
C ARG A 126 -9.10 -5.39 26.36
N ASN A 127 -9.56 -6.29 25.50
CA ASN A 127 -9.72 -7.72 25.85
C ASN A 127 -8.38 -8.39 26.21
N LEU A 128 -7.24 -7.83 25.82
CA LEU A 128 -5.91 -8.35 26.13
C LEU A 128 -5.24 -7.56 27.28
N SER A 129 -5.43 -6.24 27.30
CA SER A 129 -4.95 -5.37 28.37
C SER A 129 -5.72 -4.06 28.36
N ALA A 130 -6.09 -3.56 29.54
CA ALA A 130 -6.86 -2.32 29.67
C ALA A 130 -6.26 -1.10 28.94
N ASN A 131 -4.95 -1.10 28.75
CA ASN A 131 -4.23 0.00 28.08
C ASN A 131 -4.13 -0.16 26.56
N PHE A 132 -4.57 -1.29 25.98
CA PHE A 132 -4.45 -1.54 24.56
C PHE A 132 -5.63 -0.96 23.79
N TYR A 133 -5.57 0.32 23.58
CA TYR A 133 -6.54 1.10 22.84
C TYR A 133 -5.84 2.19 22.04
N SER A 134 -6.29 2.42 20.83
CA SER A 134 -5.84 3.56 20.02
C SER A 134 -6.97 4.21 19.26
N ASP A 135 -6.94 5.53 19.19
CA ASP A 135 -7.78 6.39 18.37
C ASP A 135 -6.86 7.37 17.64
N THR A 136 -6.86 7.32 16.33
CA THR A 136 -5.94 8.08 15.51
C THR A 136 -6.62 8.63 14.27
N TYR A 137 -6.34 9.90 13.97
CA TYR A 137 -6.57 10.51 12.67
C TYR A 137 -5.28 10.43 11.89
N SER A 138 -5.36 9.99 10.65
CA SER A 138 -4.20 9.90 9.76
C SER A 138 -4.62 10.13 8.32
N TRP A 139 -3.63 10.29 7.45
CA TRP A 139 -3.86 10.49 6.03
C TRP A 139 -2.65 10.07 5.21
N PHE A 140 -2.90 9.80 3.95
CA PHE A 140 -1.82 9.64 2.99
C PHE A 140 -2.15 10.36 1.69
N VAL A 141 -1.10 10.80 1.00
CA VAL A 141 -1.18 11.36 -0.33
C VAL A 141 -0.17 10.68 -1.24
N ARG A 142 -0.60 10.39 -2.45
CA ARG A 142 0.23 9.93 -3.55
C ARG A 142 0.00 10.81 -4.74
N HIS A 143 1.08 11.33 -5.30
CA HIS A 143 1.07 12.09 -6.55
C HIS A 143 1.92 11.38 -7.59
N THR A 144 1.41 11.31 -8.85
CA THR A 144 2.18 10.83 -10.00
C THR A 144 2.02 11.81 -11.15
N SER A 145 3.14 12.37 -11.61
CA SER A 145 3.22 13.15 -12.85
C SER A 145 3.83 12.30 -13.95
N ARG A 146 3.19 12.26 -15.12
CA ARG A 146 3.73 11.67 -16.35
C ARG A 146 3.84 12.74 -17.39
N ILE A 147 5.04 12.90 -17.96
CA ILE A 147 5.40 14.00 -18.86
C ILE A 147 6.04 13.42 -20.12
N LYS A 148 5.45 13.70 -21.26
CA LYS A 148 6.05 13.39 -22.58
C LYS A 148 6.98 14.53 -22.96
N LEU A 149 8.29 14.27 -22.95
CA LEU A 149 9.31 15.26 -23.26
C LEU A 149 9.61 15.41 -24.76
N GLY A 150 8.96 14.60 -25.60
CA GLY A 150 9.23 14.55 -27.04
C GLY A 150 10.37 13.59 -27.38
N ALA A 151 10.65 13.40 -28.67
CA ALA A 151 11.69 12.50 -29.19
C ALA A 151 11.61 11.06 -28.63
N GLY A 152 10.38 10.57 -28.30
CA GLY A 152 10.16 9.24 -27.71
C GLY A 152 10.62 9.11 -26.26
N ILE A 153 10.74 10.24 -25.54
CA ILE A 153 11.11 10.25 -24.11
C ILE A 153 9.88 10.53 -23.25
N ASP A 154 9.58 9.61 -22.33
CA ASP A 154 8.57 9.76 -21.29
C ASP A 154 9.25 9.81 -19.92
N ALA A 155 8.86 10.78 -19.08
CA ALA A 155 9.32 10.91 -17.72
C ALA A 155 8.17 10.74 -16.73
N GLN A 156 8.45 10.18 -15.56
CA GLN A 156 7.50 10.06 -14.47
C GLN A 156 8.15 10.42 -13.14
N VAL A 157 7.42 11.20 -12.35
CA VAL A 157 7.72 11.49 -10.95
C VAL A 157 6.59 10.93 -10.11
N ARG A 158 6.92 10.18 -9.05
CA ARG A 158 5.96 9.71 -8.05
C ARG A 158 6.42 10.17 -6.68
N ALA A 159 5.57 10.91 -5.97
CA ALA A 159 5.79 11.33 -4.60
C ALA A 159 4.73 10.71 -3.69
N ASN A 160 5.14 10.26 -2.50
CA ASN A 160 4.28 9.63 -1.52
C ASN A 160 4.55 10.23 -0.14
N TYR A 161 3.49 10.41 0.62
CA TYR A 161 3.56 10.77 2.03
C TYR A 161 2.48 10.03 2.81
N GLU A 162 2.87 9.45 3.93
CA GLU A 162 1.99 8.79 4.89
C GLU A 162 2.17 9.47 6.25
N ALA A 163 1.08 9.95 6.84
CA ALA A 163 1.08 10.62 8.14
C ALA A 163 1.26 9.62 9.30
N PRO A 164 1.70 10.09 10.47
CA PRO A 164 1.83 9.24 11.64
C PRO A 164 0.50 8.61 12.07
N GLN A 165 0.58 7.45 12.74
CA GLN A 165 -0.58 6.72 13.27
C GLN A 165 -0.28 6.21 14.67
N LYS A 166 -1.26 6.30 15.58
CA LYS A 166 -1.23 5.61 16.86
C LYS A 166 -1.62 4.14 16.67
N THR A 167 -1.03 3.28 17.48
CA THR A 167 -1.35 1.85 17.58
C THR A 167 -1.65 1.50 19.03
N PRO A 168 -2.28 0.36 19.35
CA PRO A 168 -2.55 -0.03 20.74
C PRO A 168 -1.30 -0.09 21.64
N GLN A 169 -0.12 -0.33 21.07
CA GLN A 169 1.15 -0.39 21.80
C GLN A 169 2.11 0.75 21.47
N GLY A 170 1.66 1.87 20.87
CA GLY A 170 2.54 3.00 20.58
C GLY A 170 2.18 3.77 19.31
N SER A 171 3.14 3.94 18.39
CA SER A 171 2.92 4.71 17.17
C SER A 171 3.78 4.26 15.99
N ARG A 172 3.31 4.59 14.78
CA ARG A 172 4.11 4.62 13.57
C ARG A 172 4.38 6.08 13.20
N GLY A 173 5.61 6.40 12.87
CA GLY A 173 5.99 7.72 12.38
C GLY A 173 5.54 7.95 10.94
N TYR A 174 5.71 9.18 10.46
CA TYR A 174 5.48 9.49 9.06
C TYR A 174 6.49 8.76 8.16
N MET A 175 6.06 8.52 6.92
CA MET A 175 6.93 7.98 5.87
C MET A 175 6.75 8.81 4.59
N THR A 176 7.86 9.15 3.94
CA THR A 176 7.85 9.88 2.67
C THR A 176 8.91 9.32 1.75
N TRP A 177 8.62 9.27 0.45
CA TRP A 177 9.61 8.89 -0.56
C TRP A 177 9.22 9.40 -1.94
N MET A 178 10.20 9.54 -2.81
CA MET A 178 10.02 9.94 -4.19
C MET A 178 10.76 9.00 -5.13
N ASP A 179 10.07 8.61 -6.21
CA ASP A 179 10.61 7.79 -7.29
C ASP A 179 10.63 8.60 -8.58
N LEU A 180 11.68 8.43 -9.38
CA LEU A 180 11.80 8.98 -10.73
C LEU A 180 11.91 7.86 -11.75
N SER A 181 11.30 8.04 -12.90
CA SER A 181 11.45 7.13 -14.03
C SER A 181 11.56 7.93 -15.33
N ALA A 182 12.43 7.48 -16.22
CA ALA A 182 12.50 7.98 -17.59
C ALA A 182 12.59 6.79 -18.55
N SER A 183 11.81 6.83 -19.61
CA SER A 183 11.89 5.83 -20.68
C SER A 183 12.11 6.48 -22.03
N LYS A 184 12.83 5.78 -22.90
CA LYS A 184 13.08 6.20 -24.27
C LYS A 184 12.85 5.04 -25.22
N ASP A 185 11.98 5.27 -26.19
CA ASP A 185 11.79 4.35 -27.30
C ASP A 185 12.93 4.51 -28.32
N VAL A 186 13.47 3.36 -28.75
CA VAL A 186 14.55 3.24 -29.72
C VAL A 186 14.18 2.18 -30.76
N MET A 187 14.98 2.04 -31.82
CA MET A 187 14.78 1.02 -32.86
C MET A 187 13.37 1.06 -33.50
N ASN A 188 12.89 2.27 -33.83
CA ASN A 188 11.56 2.52 -34.38
C ASN A 188 10.43 1.89 -33.51
N GLY A 189 10.54 2.00 -32.17
CA GLY A 189 9.55 1.50 -31.21
C GLY A 189 9.66 0.01 -30.89
N ASN A 190 10.64 -0.73 -31.47
CA ASN A 190 10.85 -2.13 -31.12
C ASN A 190 11.67 -2.32 -29.83
N GLY A 191 12.44 -1.31 -29.42
CA GLY A 191 13.22 -1.31 -28.18
C GLY A 191 12.79 -0.17 -27.25
N THR A 192 12.87 -0.38 -25.94
CA THR A 192 12.62 0.66 -24.94
C THR A 192 13.68 0.55 -23.85
N PHE A 193 14.44 1.62 -23.61
CA PHE A 193 15.24 1.79 -22.40
C PHE A 193 14.40 2.43 -21.32
N THR A 194 14.49 1.92 -20.09
CA THR A 194 13.82 2.49 -18.92
C THR A 194 14.84 2.63 -17.78
N LEU A 195 15.04 3.86 -17.31
CA LEU A 195 15.79 4.18 -16.10
C LEU A 195 14.79 4.43 -14.96
N ASN A 196 14.92 3.70 -13.86
CA ASN A 196 14.16 3.93 -12.65
C ASN A 196 15.12 4.26 -11.50
N ILE A 197 14.82 5.34 -10.78
CA ILE A 197 15.50 5.73 -9.55
C ILE A 197 14.44 5.68 -8.44
N LEU A 198 14.53 4.67 -7.59
CA LEU A 198 13.60 4.46 -6.49
C LEU A 198 14.12 5.10 -5.22
N ASP A 199 13.24 5.78 -4.49
CA ASP A 199 13.56 6.49 -3.24
C ASP A 199 14.77 7.41 -3.40
N VAL A 200 14.64 8.41 -4.27
CA VAL A 200 15.74 9.34 -4.69
C VAL A 200 16.46 9.96 -3.50
N PHE A 201 15.77 10.19 -2.39
CA PHE A 201 16.30 10.83 -1.19
C PHE A 201 16.68 9.85 -0.08
N SER A 202 16.57 8.53 -0.31
CA SER A 202 16.73 7.49 0.73
C SER A 202 15.89 7.80 1.98
N SER A 203 14.68 8.28 1.79
CA SER A 203 13.81 8.82 2.84
C SER A 203 12.72 7.85 3.29
N ARG A 204 12.57 6.70 2.63
CA ARG A 204 11.60 5.66 2.95
C ARG A 204 12.00 4.88 4.20
N ILE A 205 11.91 5.54 5.34
CA ILE A 205 12.25 4.99 6.64
C ILE A 205 10.95 4.73 7.41
N MET A 206 10.72 3.47 7.79
CA MET A 206 9.62 3.08 8.65
C MET A 206 10.04 3.29 10.11
N ARG A 207 9.44 4.28 10.76
CA ARG A 207 9.66 4.61 12.17
C ARG A 207 8.55 4.01 13.00
N SER A 208 8.89 3.35 14.09
CA SER A 208 7.90 2.80 15.01
C SER A 208 8.37 2.92 16.45
N GLU A 209 7.40 3.18 17.31
CA GLU A 209 7.56 3.14 18.76
C GLU A 209 6.61 2.10 19.32
N THR A 210 7.10 1.25 20.20
CA THR A 210 6.30 0.20 20.83
C THR A 210 6.56 0.23 22.33
N MET A 211 5.47 0.28 23.10
CA MET A 211 5.50 0.32 24.55
C MET A 211 4.72 -0.87 25.13
N GLY A 212 5.16 -1.37 26.25
CA GLY A 212 4.48 -2.38 27.02
C GLY A 212 4.95 -2.37 28.47
N THR A 213 4.45 -3.31 29.27
CA THR A 213 4.87 -3.41 30.67
C THR A 213 6.37 -3.69 30.76
N GLY A 214 7.11 -2.71 31.30
CA GLY A 214 8.55 -2.84 31.53
C GLY A 214 9.44 -2.62 30.31
N PHE A 215 8.91 -2.20 29.14
CA PHE A 215 9.75 -1.92 27.98
C PHE A 215 9.26 -0.75 27.12
N TYR A 216 10.20 -0.11 26.45
CA TYR A 216 10.01 0.83 25.36
C TYR A 216 10.98 0.49 24.24
N THR A 217 10.50 0.44 23.02
CA THR A 217 11.33 0.20 21.82
C THR A 217 11.04 1.25 20.79
N ARG A 218 12.10 1.89 20.28
CA ARG A 218 12.05 2.73 19.07
C ARG A 218 12.86 2.03 17.99
N ALA A 219 12.27 1.89 16.81
CA ALA A 219 12.90 1.26 15.67
C ALA A 219 12.73 2.11 14.42
N ASP A 220 13.84 2.40 13.75
CA ASP A 220 13.90 3.01 12.43
C ASP A 220 14.38 1.91 11.48
N SER A 221 13.51 1.49 10.56
CA SER A 221 13.79 0.43 9.60
C SER A 221 13.79 0.99 8.18
N GLN A 222 14.92 0.84 7.51
CA GLN A 222 15.08 1.20 6.10
C GLN A 222 15.43 -0.05 5.31
N GLY A 223 14.45 -0.58 4.58
CA GLY A 223 14.63 -1.84 3.85
C GLY A 223 15.61 -1.74 2.70
N ARG A 224 15.66 -0.57 2.05
CA ARG A 224 16.55 -0.31 0.90
C ARG A 224 16.89 1.18 0.85
N LEU A 225 18.11 1.48 0.43
CA LEU A 225 18.56 2.81 0.04
C LEU A 225 18.06 3.12 -1.38
N THR A 226 18.42 4.28 -1.91
CA THR A 226 18.18 4.65 -3.31
C THR A 226 18.65 3.55 -4.25
N GLN A 227 17.78 3.13 -5.16
CA GLN A 227 18.07 2.09 -6.15
C GLN A 227 17.98 2.68 -7.54
N VAL A 228 19.00 2.40 -8.36
CA VAL A 228 19.02 2.75 -9.78
C VAL A 228 18.92 1.48 -10.60
N ASN A 229 17.88 1.37 -11.43
CA ASN A 229 17.66 0.23 -12.31
C ASN A 229 17.59 0.71 -13.76
N LEU A 230 18.41 0.14 -14.63
CA LEU A 230 18.33 0.32 -16.07
C LEU A 230 17.81 -0.95 -16.71
N THR A 231 16.74 -0.84 -17.46
CA THR A 231 16.09 -1.97 -18.14
C THR A 231 16.05 -1.70 -19.64
N PHE A 232 16.37 -2.70 -20.43
CA PHE A 232 16.14 -2.70 -21.87
C PHE A 232 15.13 -3.78 -22.24
N ASN A 233 14.04 -3.37 -22.88
CA ASN A 233 13.02 -4.27 -23.41
C ASN A 233 13.06 -4.24 -24.94
N TYR A 234 13.14 -5.40 -25.56
CA TYR A 234 13.03 -5.55 -27.01
C TYR A 234 11.82 -6.40 -27.39
N ARG A 235 11.00 -5.90 -28.32
CA ARG A 235 9.80 -6.59 -28.82
C ARG A 235 10.11 -7.27 -30.15
N PHE A 236 10.22 -8.57 -30.15
CA PHE A 236 10.31 -9.35 -31.38
C PHE A 236 8.94 -9.39 -32.06
N LYS A 237 8.86 -8.99 -33.35
CA LYS A 237 7.64 -9.20 -34.14
C LYS A 237 7.48 -10.70 -34.38
N THR A 238 6.55 -11.34 -33.70
CA THR A 238 6.21 -12.74 -33.98
C THR A 238 5.35 -12.80 -35.23
N THR A 239 5.75 -13.65 -36.19
CA THR A 239 5.07 -13.90 -37.49
C THR A 239 3.57 -14.25 -37.34
N LYS A 240 3.17 -14.77 -36.17
CA LYS A 240 1.77 -15.08 -35.83
C LYS A 240 0.85 -13.85 -35.74
N GLN A 241 1.36 -12.67 -35.31
CA GLN A 241 0.54 -11.44 -35.26
C GLN A 241 0.34 -10.85 -36.66
N ALA A 242 1.34 -10.93 -37.53
CA ALA A 242 1.23 -10.48 -38.90
C ALA A 242 0.23 -11.35 -39.71
N ALA A 243 0.18 -12.66 -39.42
CA ALA A 243 -0.79 -13.57 -40.05
C ALA A 243 -2.22 -13.34 -39.58
N LYS A 244 -2.42 -12.94 -38.31
CA LYS A 244 -3.76 -12.63 -37.77
C LYS A 244 -4.28 -11.29 -38.29
N GLN A 245 -3.42 -10.29 -38.45
CA GLN A 245 -3.80 -9.00 -39.08
C GLN A 245 -4.13 -9.16 -40.57
N ARG A 246 -3.38 -10.00 -41.32
CA ARG A 246 -3.72 -10.28 -42.71
C ARG A 246 -5.05 -11.02 -42.86
N ARG A 247 -5.38 -11.96 -41.97
CA ARG A 247 -6.68 -12.63 -41.97
C ARG A 247 -7.84 -11.68 -41.66
N SER A 248 -7.71 -10.79 -40.67
CA SER A 248 -8.77 -9.82 -40.38
C SER A 248 -9.01 -8.82 -41.53
N MET A 249 -7.97 -8.41 -42.24
CA MET A 249 -8.12 -7.58 -43.44
C MET A 249 -8.77 -8.29 -44.63
N MET A 250 -8.52 -9.60 -44.81
CA MET A 250 -9.18 -10.38 -45.86
C MET A 250 -10.63 -10.75 -45.54
N ASP A 251 -10.99 -10.81 -44.23
CA ASP A 251 -12.36 -11.07 -43.80
C ASP A 251 -13.24 -9.78 -43.83
N GLU A 252 -12.64 -8.57 -43.92
CA GLU A 252 -13.33 -7.30 -44.11
C GLU A 252 -13.54 -6.92 -45.60
N GLU A 253 -12.87 -7.58 -46.52
CA GLU A 253 -13.02 -7.33 -47.99
C GLU A 253 -13.98 -8.30 -48.69
N ASN A 254 -14.59 -9.26 -47.98
CA ASN A 254 -15.62 -10.17 -48.50
C ASN A 254 -16.97 -9.96 -47.81
#